data_b840f7877bd075563f06d1c031d89099
#
_entry.id   b840f7877bd075563f06d1c031d89099
#
_cell.length_a   1.000
_cell.length_b   1.000
_cell.length_c   1.000
_cell.angle_alpha   90.00
_cell.angle_beta   90.00
_cell.angle_gamma   90.00
#
_symmetry.space_group_name_H-M   'P 1'
#
loop_
_entity.id
_entity.type
_entity.pdbx_description
1 polymer ?
#
loop_
_entity_poly.entity_id
_entity_poly.type
_entity_poly.pdbx_seq_one_letter_code
_entity_poly.pdbx_strand_id
1 'polypeptide(L)'
;MERVSASPIYLKQMELGPMQNFVYLVGDPESRECVVVDPAWEIDTIVGAAEADGMTITDVLVTHTHQDHVGGSLESWGMPGRIPGLEELLGRVKAKVRVHKAERQFLTGFGSDLAPVDNHDTLKVGRLTLTFLHTPGHTPGSQCFLVDGRLISGDTLFIGSCGRTDLPGSDPTEMYYSLTQRLGALPDDTTLFPGHNYGGPSSSIGEEKRQNPFMRFAGLGDFLRAMGGGRITPP
;
A
#
# COMPACT_ATOMS: atom_id res chain seq x y z
N MET A 1 12.73 -13.55 -30.97
CA MET A 1 11.82 -13.13 -29.89
C MET A 1 11.94 -11.62 -29.77
N GLU A 2 11.00 -10.90 -30.33
CA GLU A 2 10.93 -9.45 -30.13
C GLU A 2 10.68 -9.18 -28.65
N ARG A 3 11.54 -8.37 -28.01
CA ARG A 3 11.25 -7.82 -26.70
C ARG A 3 10.03 -6.93 -26.87
N VAL A 4 8.87 -7.35 -26.34
CA VAL A 4 7.74 -6.46 -26.18
C VAL A 4 8.26 -5.33 -25.29
N SER A 5 8.44 -4.14 -25.89
CA SER A 5 8.78 -2.94 -25.13
C SER A 5 7.71 -2.77 -24.04
N ALA A 6 8.11 -2.84 -22.78
CA ALA A 6 7.18 -2.55 -21.69
C ALA A 6 6.59 -1.15 -21.96
N SER A 7 5.28 -1.04 -21.98
CA SER A 7 4.62 0.27 -22.12
C SER A 7 5.08 1.15 -20.95
N PRO A 8 5.41 2.43 -21.21
CA PRO A 8 5.84 3.31 -20.15
C PRO A 8 4.72 3.42 -19.10
N ILE A 9 5.05 3.12 -17.84
CA ILE A 9 4.15 3.32 -16.70
C ILE A 9 4.35 4.73 -16.14
N TYR A 10 3.25 5.44 -15.86
CA TYR A 10 3.26 6.62 -15.03
C TYR A 10 3.27 6.19 -13.57
N LEU A 11 4.32 6.54 -12.83
CA LEU A 11 4.43 6.32 -11.40
C LEU A 11 5.02 7.56 -10.75
N LYS A 12 4.25 8.20 -9.88
CA LYS A 12 4.70 9.34 -9.06
C LYS A 12 4.55 8.98 -7.60
N GLN A 13 5.65 9.04 -6.86
CA GLN A 13 5.71 8.86 -5.41
C GLN A 13 5.80 10.22 -4.74
N MET A 14 4.98 10.46 -3.74
CA MET A 14 4.95 11.70 -2.95
C MET A 14 5.05 11.36 -1.48
N GLU A 15 6.01 11.95 -0.77
CA GLU A 15 6.11 11.87 0.69
C GLU A 15 5.27 12.99 1.29
N LEU A 16 4.23 12.63 2.05
CA LEU A 16 3.26 13.57 2.60
C LEU A 16 3.04 13.32 4.09
N GLY A 17 2.69 14.39 4.80
CA GLY A 17 2.36 14.34 6.21
C GLY A 17 3.54 14.07 7.15
N PRO A 18 3.33 14.25 8.46
CA PRO A 18 4.39 14.16 9.47
C PRO A 18 4.85 12.71 9.75
N MET A 19 4.08 11.70 9.30
CA MET A 19 4.42 10.29 9.45
C MET A 19 5.22 9.74 8.25
N GLN A 20 5.65 10.63 7.32
CA GLN A 20 6.41 10.27 6.13
C GLN A 20 5.69 9.23 5.25
N ASN A 21 4.36 9.36 5.11
CA ASN A 21 3.58 8.47 4.26
C ASN A 21 3.95 8.68 2.79
N PHE A 22 4.03 7.59 2.06
CA PHE A 22 4.09 7.64 0.61
C PHE A 22 2.71 7.47 -0.01
N VAL A 23 2.31 8.47 -0.78
CA VAL A 23 1.15 8.42 -1.67
C VAL A 23 1.63 8.21 -3.09
N TYR A 24 0.94 7.35 -3.83
CA TYR A 24 1.34 7.03 -5.20
C TYR A 24 0.25 7.41 -6.20
N LEU A 25 0.66 7.98 -7.34
CA LEU A 25 -0.15 8.00 -8.56
C LEU A 25 0.44 6.97 -9.52
N VAL A 26 -0.39 6.05 -9.99
CA VAL A 26 0.03 4.97 -10.90
C VAL A 26 -0.93 4.89 -12.07
N GLY A 27 -0.43 4.93 -13.30
CA GLY A 27 -1.33 4.97 -14.46
C GLY A 27 -0.65 4.78 -15.80
N ASP A 28 -1.45 4.88 -16.84
CA ASP A 28 -1.03 4.79 -18.22
C ASP A 28 -0.95 6.18 -18.83
N PRO A 29 0.25 6.67 -19.21
CA PRO A 29 0.43 7.99 -19.77
C PRO A 29 -0.24 8.16 -21.14
N GLU A 30 -0.58 7.08 -21.85
CA GLU A 30 -1.27 7.17 -23.14
C GLU A 30 -2.77 7.39 -22.97
N SER A 31 -3.44 6.64 -22.09
CA SER A 31 -4.86 6.89 -21.77
C SER A 31 -5.06 8.11 -20.87
N ARG A 32 -3.99 8.56 -20.19
CA ARG A 32 -4.03 9.61 -19.16
C ARG A 32 -4.91 9.26 -17.96
N GLU A 33 -5.10 7.99 -17.71
CA GLU A 33 -5.81 7.47 -16.54
C GLU A 33 -4.81 7.02 -15.49
N CYS A 34 -5.08 7.34 -14.23
CA CYS A 34 -4.30 6.86 -13.09
C CYS A 34 -5.19 6.50 -11.90
N VAL A 35 -4.64 5.69 -11.02
CA VAL A 35 -5.16 5.47 -9.68
C VAL A 35 -4.32 6.23 -8.68
N VAL A 36 -4.90 6.57 -7.55
CA VAL A 36 -4.17 7.04 -6.36
C VAL A 36 -4.17 5.96 -5.30
N VAL A 37 -3.02 5.75 -4.65
CA VAL A 37 -2.87 4.78 -3.54
C VAL A 37 -2.72 5.55 -2.25
N ASP A 38 -3.54 5.19 -1.26
CA ASP A 38 -3.55 5.70 0.12
C ASP A 38 -3.56 7.25 0.21
N PRO A 39 -4.58 7.92 -0.36
CA PRO A 39 -4.63 9.38 -0.40
C PRO A 39 -5.00 9.96 0.97
N ALA A 40 -4.01 10.39 1.71
CA ALA A 40 -4.18 11.07 2.99
C ALA A 40 -3.29 12.31 3.08
N TRP A 41 -3.53 13.16 4.09
CA TRP A 41 -2.82 14.38 4.44
C TRP A 41 -3.09 15.54 3.48
N GLU A 42 -2.40 15.61 2.36
CA GLU A 42 -2.34 16.80 1.49
C GLU A 42 -3.12 16.58 0.19
N ILE A 43 -4.44 16.50 0.27
CA ILE A 43 -5.32 16.18 -0.88
C ILE A 43 -5.14 17.16 -2.03
N ASP A 44 -4.94 18.45 -1.75
CA ASP A 44 -4.70 19.46 -2.81
C ASP A 44 -3.40 19.19 -3.58
N THR A 45 -2.34 18.79 -2.87
CA THR A 45 -1.07 18.39 -3.47
C THR A 45 -1.24 17.16 -4.36
N ILE A 46 -2.01 16.17 -3.91
CA ILE A 46 -2.26 14.91 -4.66
C ILE A 46 -3.01 15.20 -5.97
N VAL A 47 -4.15 15.91 -5.87
CA VAL A 47 -4.97 16.24 -7.04
C VAL A 47 -4.21 17.15 -7.99
N GLY A 48 -3.57 18.20 -7.49
CA GLY A 48 -2.76 19.12 -8.29
C GLY A 48 -1.59 18.43 -9.01
N ALA A 49 -0.99 17.40 -8.38
CA ALA A 49 0.08 16.62 -9.02
C ALA A 49 -0.43 15.79 -10.20
N ALA A 50 -1.61 15.18 -10.09
CA ALA A 50 -2.23 14.45 -11.20
C ALA A 50 -2.61 15.42 -12.35
N GLU A 51 -3.24 16.54 -12.02
CA GLU A 51 -3.65 17.56 -13.00
C GLU A 51 -2.45 18.18 -13.74
N ALA A 52 -1.38 18.51 -13.01
CA ALA A 52 -0.15 19.06 -13.60
C ALA A 52 0.51 18.13 -14.61
N ASP A 53 0.40 16.81 -14.38
CA ASP A 53 0.91 15.77 -15.27
C ASP A 53 -0.13 15.39 -16.35
N GLY A 54 -1.30 16.04 -16.39
CA GLY A 54 -2.39 15.76 -17.33
C GLY A 54 -3.04 14.40 -17.12
N MET A 55 -2.99 13.87 -15.89
CA MET A 55 -3.58 12.58 -15.53
C MET A 55 -4.95 12.76 -14.87
N THR A 56 -5.85 11.81 -15.10
CA THR A 56 -7.17 11.74 -14.49
C THR A 56 -7.22 10.60 -13.48
N ILE A 57 -7.56 10.89 -12.22
CA ILE A 57 -7.72 9.86 -11.18
C ILE A 57 -9.07 9.16 -11.39
N THR A 58 -9.05 7.85 -11.67
CA THR A 58 -10.25 7.02 -11.94
C THR A 58 -10.63 6.12 -10.78
N ASP A 59 -9.65 5.68 -10.00
CA ASP A 59 -9.84 4.82 -8.84
C ASP A 59 -8.90 5.21 -7.71
N VAL A 60 -9.33 4.90 -6.50
CA VAL A 60 -8.52 4.97 -5.28
C VAL A 60 -8.23 3.54 -4.82
N LEU A 61 -6.97 3.23 -4.57
CA LEU A 61 -6.56 1.96 -4.02
C LEU A 61 -6.17 2.15 -2.56
N VAL A 62 -6.78 1.38 -1.67
CA VAL A 62 -6.53 1.43 -0.23
C VAL A 62 -5.75 0.19 0.17
N THR A 63 -4.51 0.36 0.67
CA THR A 63 -3.72 -0.76 1.18
C THR A 63 -4.32 -1.32 2.46
N HIS A 64 -4.75 -0.43 3.36
CA HIS A 64 -5.44 -0.73 4.61
C HIS A 64 -6.10 0.55 5.17
N THR A 65 -6.91 0.44 6.22
CA THR A 65 -7.79 1.54 6.65
C THR A 65 -7.30 2.33 7.87
N HIS A 66 -6.00 2.39 8.14
CA HIS A 66 -5.49 3.33 9.14
C HIS A 66 -5.64 4.77 8.66
N GLN A 67 -5.86 5.68 9.61
CA GLN A 67 -6.22 7.07 9.30
C GLN A 67 -5.13 7.83 8.54
N ASP A 68 -3.89 7.49 8.72
CA ASP A 68 -2.76 8.09 7.98
C ASP A 68 -2.68 7.63 6.52
N HIS A 69 -3.47 6.62 6.11
CA HIS A 69 -3.61 6.14 4.72
C HIS A 69 -4.93 6.53 4.06
N VAL A 70 -6.00 6.65 4.84
CA VAL A 70 -7.35 6.92 4.29
C VAL A 70 -7.99 8.21 4.81
N GLY A 71 -7.34 8.88 5.74
CA GLY A 71 -7.92 10.02 6.45
C GLY A 71 -8.91 9.62 7.53
N GLY A 72 -9.51 10.62 8.17
CA GLY A 72 -10.51 10.40 9.21
C GLY A 72 -10.16 10.98 10.57
N SER A 73 -11.01 10.75 11.58
CA SER A 73 -10.82 11.24 12.94
C SER A 73 -9.66 10.51 13.65
N LEU A 74 -8.86 11.26 14.40
CA LEU A 74 -7.77 10.71 15.23
C LEU A 74 -8.24 10.30 16.64
N GLU A 75 -9.52 10.37 16.93
CA GLU A 75 -10.06 10.00 18.26
C GLU A 75 -9.76 8.54 18.62
N SER A 76 -9.75 7.64 17.65
CA SER A 76 -9.38 6.23 17.85
C SER A 76 -7.93 6.04 18.31
N TRP A 77 -7.06 7.03 18.05
CA TRP A 77 -5.68 7.09 18.52
C TRP A 77 -5.53 7.89 19.82
N GLY A 78 -6.63 8.33 20.41
CA GLY A 78 -6.64 9.18 21.61
C GLY A 78 -6.15 10.61 21.38
N MET A 79 -6.13 11.06 20.14
CA MET A 79 -5.68 12.39 19.74
C MET A 79 -6.83 13.23 19.18
N PRO A 80 -6.85 14.54 19.45
CA PRO A 80 -7.81 15.43 18.79
C PRO A 80 -7.42 15.66 17.34
N GLY A 81 -8.43 15.92 16.49
CA GLY A 81 -8.19 16.32 15.10
C GLY A 81 -8.59 15.26 14.09
N ARG A 82 -8.26 15.55 12.85
CA ARG A 82 -8.61 14.76 11.67
C ARG A 82 -7.49 14.85 10.63
N ILE A 83 -7.26 13.77 9.93
CA ILE A 83 -6.42 13.74 8.74
C ILE A 83 -7.35 13.85 7.51
N PRO A 84 -7.11 14.80 6.59
CA PRO A 84 -7.79 14.81 5.30
C PRO A 84 -7.47 13.52 4.51
N GLY A 85 -8.44 12.99 3.77
CA GLY A 85 -8.25 11.73 3.03
C GLY A 85 -9.35 11.46 2.03
N LEU A 86 -9.90 10.25 2.07
CA LEU A 86 -10.88 9.76 1.09
C LEU A 86 -12.09 10.69 0.91
N GLU A 87 -12.63 11.24 2.00
CA GLU A 87 -13.81 12.10 1.93
C GLU A 87 -13.52 13.37 1.15
N GLU A 88 -12.41 14.04 1.45
CA GLU A 88 -11.98 15.25 0.77
C GLU A 88 -11.60 14.97 -0.69
N LEU A 89 -10.94 13.84 -0.96
CA LEU A 89 -10.57 13.44 -2.32
C LEU A 89 -11.82 13.19 -3.18
N LEU A 90 -12.78 12.41 -2.69
CA LEU A 90 -14.01 12.10 -3.42
C LEU A 90 -14.92 13.32 -3.60
N GLY A 91 -14.75 14.34 -2.78
CA GLY A 91 -15.36 15.66 -3.01
C GLY A 91 -14.81 16.41 -4.23
N ARG A 92 -13.64 15.98 -4.78
CA ARG A 92 -12.95 16.61 -5.91
C ARG A 92 -12.91 15.75 -7.17
N VAL A 93 -12.80 14.43 -7.02
CA VAL A 93 -12.69 13.49 -8.13
C VAL A 93 -13.79 12.44 -8.09
N LYS A 94 -14.20 11.96 -9.25
CA LYS A 94 -15.13 10.83 -9.36
C LYS A 94 -14.31 9.55 -9.48
N ALA A 95 -14.16 8.83 -8.39
CA ALA A 95 -13.39 7.60 -8.33
C ALA A 95 -14.09 6.52 -7.53
N LYS A 96 -13.79 5.24 -7.83
CA LYS A 96 -14.18 4.11 -6.98
C LYS A 96 -13.07 3.81 -5.98
N VAL A 97 -13.45 3.53 -4.74
CA VAL A 97 -12.51 3.16 -3.68
C VAL A 97 -12.39 1.63 -3.63
N ARG A 98 -11.23 1.12 -4.05
CA ARG A 98 -10.90 -0.31 -4.04
C ARG A 98 -10.27 -0.65 -2.70
N VAL A 99 -10.99 -1.37 -1.88
CA VAL A 99 -10.58 -1.78 -0.54
C VAL A 99 -10.78 -3.29 -0.40
N HIS A 100 -9.88 -3.97 0.32
CA HIS A 100 -10.09 -5.40 0.58
C HIS A 100 -11.38 -5.62 1.38
N LYS A 101 -12.13 -6.67 1.05
CA LYS A 101 -13.44 -6.97 1.67
C LYS A 101 -13.42 -7.00 3.20
N ALA A 102 -12.28 -7.41 3.81
CA ALA A 102 -12.12 -7.43 5.27
C ALA A 102 -12.01 -6.03 5.91
N GLU A 103 -11.60 -5.02 5.12
CA GLU A 103 -11.47 -3.63 5.59
C GLU A 103 -12.75 -2.79 5.33
N ARG A 104 -13.66 -3.28 4.49
CA ARG A 104 -14.86 -2.54 4.07
C ARG A 104 -15.66 -1.96 5.24
N GLN A 105 -15.76 -2.70 6.32
CA GLN A 105 -16.54 -2.32 7.50
C GLN A 105 -16.02 -1.06 8.21
N PHE A 106 -14.75 -0.70 8.01
CA PHE A 106 -14.12 0.48 8.61
C PHE A 106 -14.31 1.74 7.76
N LEU A 107 -14.72 1.60 6.49
CA LEU A 107 -15.00 2.71 5.58
C LEU A 107 -16.51 2.95 5.49
N THR A 108 -17.07 3.62 6.50
CA THR A 108 -18.50 3.98 6.53
C THR A 108 -18.72 5.32 5.82
N GLY A 109 -19.90 5.51 5.22
CA GLY A 109 -20.28 6.77 4.59
C GLY A 109 -19.97 6.88 3.09
N PHE A 110 -19.17 5.96 2.50
CA PHE A 110 -18.81 6.02 1.09
C PHE A 110 -19.80 5.33 0.13
N GLY A 111 -20.75 4.58 0.67
CA GLY A 111 -21.89 4.02 -0.08
C GLY A 111 -21.50 3.26 -1.35
N SER A 112 -22.01 3.72 -2.49
CA SER A 112 -21.76 3.10 -3.80
C SER A 112 -20.37 3.36 -4.38
N ASP A 113 -19.56 4.24 -3.76
CA ASP A 113 -18.20 4.49 -4.20
C ASP A 113 -17.23 3.41 -3.72
N LEU A 114 -17.59 2.67 -2.68
CA LEU A 114 -16.84 1.49 -2.27
C LEU A 114 -17.03 0.33 -3.25
N ALA A 115 -15.91 -0.22 -3.69
CA ALA A 115 -15.82 -1.40 -4.54
C ALA A 115 -14.88 -2.42 -3.87
N PRO A 116 -15.41 -3.31 -3.01
CA PRO A 116 -14.60 -4.31 -2.33
C PRO A 116 -13.93 -5.25 -3.32
N VAL A 117 -12.68 -5.61 -3.02
CA VAL A 117 -11.86 -6.52 -3.83
C VAL A 117 -11.39 -7.71 -2.99
N ASP A 118 -10.90 -8.73 -3.67
CA ASP A 118 -10.34 -9.94 -3.06
C ASP A 118 -8.95 -10.22 -3.62
N ASN A 119 -8.29 -11.20 -3.04
CA ASN A 119 -6.96 -11.63 -3.46
C ASN A 119 -6.95 -12.07 -4.93
N HIS A 120 -5.96 -11.60 -5.69
CA HIS A 120 -5.79 -11.82 -7.12
C HIS A 120 -6.85 -11.18 -8.03
N ASP A 121 -7.75 -10.36 -7.50
CA ASP A 121 -8.55 -9.49 -8.35
C ASP A 121 -7.63 -8.56 -9.15
N THR A 122 -8.13 -8.05 -10.27
CA THR A 122 -7.38 -7.14 -11.13
C THR A 122 -8.17 -5.89 -11.45
N LEU A 123 -7.46 -4.78 -11.65
CA LEU A 123 -8.00 -3.52 -12.15
C LEU A 123 -7.24 -3.12 -13.41
N LYS A 124 -7.96 -2.74 -14.45
CA LYS A 124 -7.36 -2.13 -15.64
C LYS A 124 -7.34 -0.63 -15.51
N VAL A 125 -6.18 -0.02 -15.83
CA VAL A 125 -5.97 1.42 -15.91
C VAL A 125 -5.29 1.68 -17.25
N GLY A 126 -6.06 2.11 -18.23
CA GLY A 126 -5.61 2.12 -19.61
C GLY A 126 -5.14 0.74 -20.05
N ARG A 127 -3.87 0.62 -20.46
CA ARG A 127 -3.24 -0.64 -20.88
C ARG A 127 -2.66 -1.46 -19.72
N LEU A 128 -2.53 -0.85 -18.54
CA LEU A 128 -1.96 -1.51 -17.37
C LEU A 128 -2.98 -2.43 -16.72
N THR A 129 -2.47 -3.49 -16.10
CA THR A 129 -3.25 -4.36 -15.23
C THR A 129 -2.59 -4.38 -13.86
N LEU A 130 -3.30 -3.85 -12.85
CA LEU A 130 -2.91 -3.95 -11.45
C LEU A 130 -3.52 -5.21 -10.87
N THR A 131 -2.73 -5.94 -10.08
CA THR A 131 -3.19 -7.13 -9.34
C THR A 131 -3.20 -6.83 -7.85
N PHE A 132 -4.30 -7.17 -7.18
CA PHE A 132 -4.45 -7.04 -5.74
C PHE A 132 -3.89 -8.28 -5.05
N LEU A 133 -2.94 -8.12 -4.13
CA LEU A 133 -2.35 -9.20 -3.34
C LEU A 133 -2.77 -9.02 -1.89
N HIS A 134 -3.61 -9.91 -1.38
CA HIS A 134 -3.98 -9.90 0.04
C HIS A 134 -2.80 -10.32 0.90
N THR A 135 -2.35 -9.42 1.75
CA THR A 135 -1.16 -9.58 2.61
C THR A 135 -1.50 -9.21 4.06
N PRO A 136 -2.40 -9.97 4.71
CA PRO A 136 -2.82 -9.69 6.08
C PRO A 136 -1.67 -9.79 7.08
N GLY A 137 -1.86 -9.16 8.22
CA GLY A 137 -0.91 -9.17 9.33
C GLY A 137 -0.82 -7.83 10.05
N HIS A 138 -0.58 -6.74 9.34
CA HIS A 138 -0.68 -5.38 9.88
C HIS A 138 -2.13 -5.02 10.18
N THR A 139 -3.02 -5.29 9.22
CA THR A 139 -4.48 -5.34 9.43
C THR A 139 -5.06 -6.62 8.79
N PRO A 140 -6.31 -7.01 9.12
CA PRO A 140 -6.91 -8.21 8.52
C PRO A 140 -7.10 -8.15 7.01
N GLY A 141 -7.23 -6.95 6.45
CA GLY A 141 -7.42 -6.73 5.01
C GLY A 141 -6.26 -6.00 4.34
N SER A 142 -5.10 -5.90 4.97
CA SER A 142 -3.91 -5.34 4.32
C SER A 142 -3.67 -6.00 2.98
N GLN A 143 -3.37 -5.19 1.97
CA GLN A 143 -3.12 -5.64 0.61
C GLN A 143 -2.01 -4.81 -0.05
N CYS A 144 -1.34 -5.44 -1.01
CA CYS A 144 -0.33 -4.82 -1.87
C CYS A 144 -0.86 -4.75 -3.31
N PHE A 145 -0.28 -3.88 -4.12
CA PHE A 145 -0.64 -3.72 -5.53
C PHE A 145 0.57 -4.02 -6.41
N LEU A 146 0.43 -5.02 -7.28
CA LEU A 146 1.48 -5.40 -8.23
C LEU A 146 1.12 -4.92 -9.63
N VAL A 147 2.01 -4.17 -10.26
CA VAL A 147 1.84 -3.65 -11.62
C VAL A 147 3.19 -3.56 -12.33
N ASP A 148 3.31 -4.20 -13.47
CA ASP A 148 4.49 -4.12 -14.35
C ASP A 148 5.83 -4.25 -13.58
N GLY A 149 5.97 -5.31 -12.75
CA GLY A 149 7.17 -5.58 -11.95
C GLY A 149 7.41 -4.61 -10.78
N ARG A 150 6.40 -3.84 -10.37
CA ARG A 150 6.43 -2.91 -9.24
C ARG A 150 5.41 -3.32 -8.20
N LEU A 151 5.82 -3.35 -6.94
CA LEU A 151 4.99 -3.69 -5.79
C LEU A 151 4.82 -2.46 -4.90
N ILE A 152 3.60 -1.97 -4.76
CA ILE A 152 3.25 -0.98 -3.73
C ILE A 152 2.73 -1.76 -2.54
N SER A 153 3.46 -1.75 -1.43
CA SER A 153 3.26 -2.69 -0.33
C SER A 153 2.48 -2.14 0.87
N GLY A 154 2.17 -0.85 0.89
CA GLY A 154 1.61 -0.23 2.09
C GLY A 154 2.44 -0.57 3.31
N ASP A 155 1.77 -0.92 4.40
CA ASP A 155 2.39 -1.28 5.68
C ASP A 155 2.59 -2.79 5.87
N THR A 156 2.63 -3.56 4.78
CA THR A 156 3.03 -4.97 4.86
C THR A 156 4.55 -5.11 4.90
N LEU A 157 5.26 -4.54 3.92
CA LEU A 157 6.71 -4.64 3.80
C LEU A 157 7.33 -3.26 3.66
N PHE A 158 8.22 -2.91 4.58
CA PHE A 158 9.09 -1.73 4.52
C PHE A 158 10.51 -2.12 4.11
N ILE A 159 11.30 -1.13 3.73
CA ILE A 159 12.73 -1.35 3.46
C ILE A 159 13.44 -1.69 4.78
N GLY A 160 13.97 -2.90 4.87
CA GLY A 160 14.63 -3.42 6.08
C GLY A 160 13.70 -3.68 7.28
N SER A 161 12.37 -3.58 7.11
CA SER A 161 11.39 -3.76 8.19
C SER A 161 10.05 -4.28 7.66
N CYS A 162 9.05 -4.35 8.53
CA CYS A 162 7.66 -4.63 8.18
C CYS A 162 6.71 -3.83 9.07
N GLY A 163 5.41 -3.83 8.73
CA GLY A 163 4.36 -3.20 9.52
C GLY A 163 4.23 -3.79 10.92
N ARG A 164 3.76 -2.99 11.85
CA ARG A 164 3.49 -3.38 13.25
C ARG A 164 2.43 -4.47 13.30
N THR A 165 2.56 -5.36 14.28
CA THR A 165 1.58 -6.42 14.55
C THR A 165 1.12 -6.43 16.02
N ASP A 166 1.24 -5.29 16.69
CA ASP A 166 0.81 -5.04 18.07
C ASP A 166 -0.41 -4.11 18.16
N LEU A 167 -1.02 -3.79 17.02
CA LEU A 167 -2.23 -2.97 16.94
C LEU A 167 -3.50 -3.83 16.98
N PRO A 168 -4.67 -3.26 17.36
CA PRO A 168 -5.93 -3.98 17.32
C PRO A 168 -6.22 -4.57 15.92
N GLY A 169 -6.49 -5.87 15.85
CA GLY A 169 -6.76 -6.59 14.61
C GLY A 169 -5.54 -7.09 13.86
N SER A 170 -4.32 -6.74 14.29
CA SER A 170 -3.10 -7.30 13.69
C SER A 170 -2.88 -8.77 14.06
N ASP A 171 -2.15 -9.49 13.21
CA ASP A 171 -1.79 -10.89 13.39
C ASP A 171 -0.34 -11.13 12.93
N PRO A 172 0.60 -11.37 13.86
CA PRO A 172 1.99 -11.63 13.50
C PRO A 172 2.18 -12.96 12.75
N THR A 173 1.28 -13.93 12.88
CA THR A 173 1.33 -15.19 12.14
C THR A 173 1.02 -14.91 10.66
N GLU A 174 -0.04 -14.17 10.38
CA GLU A 174 -0.38 -13.76 9.02
C GLU A 174 0.70 -12.86 8.41
N MET A 175 1.30 -11.95 9.18
CA MET A 175 2.41 -11.13 8.72
C MET A 175 3.59 -12.00 8.28
N TYR A 176 3.97 -13.01 9.06
CA TYR A 176 5.04 -13.94 8.67
C TYR A 176 4.75 -14.59 7.31
N TYR A 177 3.54 -15.11 7.11
CA TYR A 177 3.18 -15.74 5.83
C TYR A 177 3.06 -14.73 4.69
N SER A 178 2.62 -13.53 4.96
CA SER A 178 2.58 -12.44 3.96
C SER A 178 3.98 -12.10 3.47
N LEU A 179 4.94 -11.95 4.38
CA LEU A 179 6.32 -11.62 4.03
C LEU A 179 7.05 -12.77 3.34
N THR A 180 6.99 -13.99 3.91
CA THR A 180 7.86 -15.09 3.49
C THR A 180 7.30 -15.93 2.36
N GLN A 181 5.98 -16.10 2.27
CA GLN A 181 5.34 -16.96 1.28
C GLN A 181 4.67 -16.16 0.16
N ARG A 182 3.91 -15.10 0.48
CA ARG A 182 3.22 -14.32 -0.54
C ARG A 182 4.17 -13.37 -1.26
N LEU A 183 4.80 -12.45 -0.54
CA LEU A 183 5.75 -11.50 -1.12
C LEU A 183 7.10 -12.16 -1.44
N GLY A 184 7.54 -13.09 -0.62
CA GLY A 184 8.77 -13.87 -0.85
C GLY A 184 8.74 -14.72 -2.13
N ALA A 185 7.56 -15.07 -2.66
CA ALA A 185 7.42 -15.78 -3.93
C ALA A 185 7.56 -14.87 -5.16
N LEU A 186 7.52 -13.55 -5.00
CA LEU A 186 7.67 -12.61 -6.12
C LEU A 186 9.10 -12.66 -6.70
N PRO A 187 9.26 -12.34 -7.99
CA PRO A 187 10.58 -12.23 -8.63
C PRO A 187 11.50 -11.24 -7.89
N ASP A 188 12.78 -11.54 -7.84
CA ASP A 188 13.78 -10.73 -7.13
C ASP A 188 13.96 -9.33 -7.70
N ASP A 189 13.69 -9.14 -8.99
CA ASP A 189 13.74 -7.87 -9.71
C ASP A 189 12.47 -7.02 -9.55
N THR A 190 11.45 -7.52 -8.81
CA THR A 190 10.28 -6.72 -8.48
C THR A 190 10.69 -5.53 -7.61
N THR A 191 10.45 -4.31 -8.10
CA THR A 191 10.75 -3.09 -7.35
C THR A 191 9.72 -2.87 -6.24
N LEU A 192 10.19 -2.65 -5.02
CA LEU A 192 9.38 -2.38 -3.83
C LEU A 192 9.19 -0.88 -3.62
N PHE A 193 7.95 -0.46 -3.37
CA PHE A 193 7.51 0.88 -3.00
C PHE A 193 6.69 0.79 -1.71
N PRO A 194 7.24 1.20 -0.53
CA PRO A 194 6.59 1.02 0.78
C PRO A 194 5.54 2.09 1.09
N GLY A 195 4.76 1.90 2.17
CA GLY A 195 3.79 2.89 2.66
C GLY A 195 4.41 4.11 3.34
N HIS A 196 5.67 4.00 3.84
CA HIS A 196 6.36 5.08 4.55
C HIS A 196 7.85 5.17 4.20
N ASN A 197 8.43 6.36 4.33
CA ASN A 197 9.86 6.62 4.11
C ASN A 197 10.73 6.30 5.34
N TYR A 198 10.54 5.14 5.97
CA TYR A 198 11.33 4.75 7.15
C TYR A 198 12.71 4.17 6.80
N GLY A 199 12.90 3.68 5.58
CA GLY A 199 14.18 3.08 5.15
C GLY A 199 14.62 3.52 3.75
N GLY A 200 13.92 4.49 3.15
CA GLY A 200 14.18 4.99 1.80
C GLY A 200 12.96 4.89 0.87
N PRO A 201 13.08 5.43 -0.35
CA PRO A 201 11.94 5.55 -1.27
C PRO A 201 11.61 4.25 -2.01
N SER A 202 12.57 3.35 -2.22
CA SER A 202 12.36 2.10 -2.94
C SER A 202 13.48 1.09 -2.67
N SER A 203 13.19 -0.18 -2.89
CA SER A 203 14.13 -1.31 -2.81
C SER A 203 13.75 -2.34 -3.89
N SER A 204 14.16 -3.59 -3.74
CA SER A 204 13.66 -4.72 -4.53
C SER A 204 13.34 -5.90 -3.62
N ILE A 205 12.46 -6.78 -4.09
CA ILE A 205 12.12 -8.02 -3.35
C ILE A 205 13.39 -8.84 -3.11
N GLY A 206 14.29 -8.92 -4.07
CA GLY A 206 15.57 -9.62 -3.92
C GLY A 206 16.47 -9.00 -2.85
N GLU A 207 16.51 -7.69 -2.73
CA GLU A 207 17.28 -7.00 -1.68
C GLU A 207 16.67 -7.29 -0.31
N GLU A 208 15.33 -7.15 -0.17
CA GLU A 208 14.64 -7.44 1.08
C GLU A 208 14.79 -8.91 1.51
N LYS A 209 14.73 -9.87 0.59
CA LYS A 209 15.02 -11.28 0.88
C LYS A 209 16.44 -11.48 1.45
N ARG A 210 17.42 -10.68 1.00
CA ARG A 210 18.81 -10.78 1.45
C ARG A 210 19.09 -10.04 2.75
N GLN A 211 18.47 -8.89 2.98
CA GLN A 211 18.85 -7.96 4.05
C GLN A 211 17.80 -7.73 5.10
N ASN A 212 16.50 -7.81 4.74
CA ASN A 212 15.41 -7.55 5.68
C ASN A 212 15.30 -8.69 6.71
N PRO A 213 15.53 -8.44 8.02
CA PRO A 213 15.48 -9.48 9.04
C PRO A 213 14.11 -10.16 9.12
N PHE A 214 13.02 -9.44 8.83
CA PHE A 214 11.66 -9.96 8.91
C PHE A 214 11.31 -10.94 7.78
N MET A 215 11.96 -10.86 6.64
CA MET A 215 11.84 -11.84 5.55
C MET A 215 12.79 -13.04 5.70
N ARG A 216 13.73 -13.00 6.66
CA ARG A 216 14.80 -13.98 6.81
C ARG A 216 14.63 -14.92 7.99
N PHE A 217 13.58 -14.80 8.79
CA PHE A 217 13.34 -15.73 9.89
C PHE A 217 13.17 -17.17 9.34
N ALA A 218 13.92 -18.10 9.90
CA ALA A 218 13.92 -19.51 9.48
C ALA A 218 12.58 -20.21 9.76
N GLY A 219 11.80 -19.70 10.69
CA GLY A 219 10.51 -20.27 11.05
C GLY A 219 9.60 -19.31 11.81
N LEU A 220 8.31 -19.62 11.78
CA LEU A 220 7.26 -18.82 12.43
C LEU A 220 7.54 -18.59 13.92
N GLY A 221 8.05 -19.61 14.64
CA GLY A 221 8.32 -19.49 16.08
C GLY A 221 9.36 -18.44 16.42
N ASP A 222 10.41 -18.27 15.58
CA ASP A 222 11.43 -17.24 15.76
C ASP A 222 10.86 -15.85 15.47
N PHE A 223 10.08 -15.73 14.40
CA PHE A 223 9.39 -14.51 14.06
C PHE A 223 8.45 -14.05 15.17
N LEU A 224 7.60 -14.94 15.70
CA LEU A 224 6.68 -14.61 16.77
C LEU A 224 7.39 -14.16 18.07
N ARG A 225 8.54 -14.77 18.39
CA ARG A 225 9.36 -14.32 19.53
C ARG A 225 9.91 -12.91 19.30
N ALA A 226 10.34 -12.60 18.09
CA ALA A 226 10.85 -11.28 17.73
C ALA A 226 9.75 -10.20 17.78
N MET A 227 8.55 -10.53 17.31
CA MET A 227 7.42 -9.58 17.29
C MET A 227 6.77 -9.40 18.68
N GLY A 228 6.80 -10.41 19.56
CA GLY A 228 6.19 -10.37 20.90
C GLY A 228 7.14 -10.04 22.06
N GLY A 229 8.45 -10.13 21.86
CA GLY A 229 9.48 -9.85 22.88
C GLY A 229 10.18 -8.53 22.59
N GLY A 230 9.86 -7.46 23.32
CA GLY A 230 10.42 -6.13 23.14
C GLY A 230 11.93 -6.08 22.91
N ARG A 231 12.33 -5.23 21.94
CA ARG A 231 13.65 -4.95 21.39
C ARG A 231 14.30 -6.11 20.63
N ILE A 232 14.14 -6.04 19.31
CA ILE A 232 14.99 -6.78 18.38
C ILE A 232 16.39 -6.14 18.44
N THR A 233 17.36 -6.85 19.02
CA THR A 233 18.76 -6.61 18.68
C THR A 233 19.02 -7.43 17.41
N PRO A 234 19.38 -6.79 16.28
CA PRO A 234 19.77 -7.55 15.09
C PRO A 234 21.02 -8.42 15.40
N PRO A 235 21.13 -9.60 14.79
CA PRO A 235 22.30 -10.45 14.92
C PRO A 235 23.57 -9.81 14.40
#